data_3231b8fbcc239e73fb85e38840c156db
#
_entry.id   3231b8fbcc239e73fb85e38840c156db
#
_cell.length_a   1.000
_cell.length_b   1.000
_cell.length_c   1.000
_cell.angle_alpha   90.00
_cell.angle_beta   90.00
_cell.angle_gamma   90.00
#
_symmetry.space_group_name_H-M   'P 1'
#
loop_
_entity.id
_entity.type
_entity.pdbx_description
1 polymer ?
#
loop_
_entity_poly.entity_id
_entity_poly.type
_entity_poly.pdbx_seq_one_letter_code
_entity_poly.pdbx_strand_id
1 'polypeptide(L)'
;DCDIYAIIDVNEGREFYEKQNIVNFENKWYLRDCFNKDQKKPNLEYLAEIEKKYELDIWKIIYSDINFYNYNPYYKFNYDEILTIIEQECRLFEKVLNNTKPDYLVIRIKDLSNGQILKQMCLAKGIEILMLSFTRFGNRSYISHEYDYLDFKKKHNEKEIKSFEELHIESKRYKVLQSEFREKFQNSRNVWIKGAIKYFSLIINKKYRENHTNYGKTIFKVIFQEGLFPLKTRYRQSFLDKNLRKKINYDQKFIYFPLQFYANQVEVITNIAKALPIDYQLFVKEHPMQKIRGWHKISFYKKIMELPNVKLIHPSISNDEMLKKCKMTM
;
A
#
# COMPACT_ATOMS: atom_id res chain seq x y z
N ASP A 1 25.83 -4.73 -22.57
CA ASP A 1 24.82 -5.79 -22.63
C ASP A 1 24.62 -6.32 -21.22
N CYS A 2 23.37 -6.53 -20.82
CA CYS A 2 23.02 -7.07 -19.51
C CYS A 2 22.03 -8.21 -19.71
N ASP A 3 22.22 -9.30 -18.98
CA ASP A 3 21.25 -10.36 -18.90
C ASP A 3 20.12 -9.93 -17.96
N ILE A 4 18.88 -9.95 -18.45
CA ILE A 4 17.73 -9.48 -17.68
C ILE A 4 16.84 -10.65 -17.31
N TYR A 5 16.55 -10.76 -16.01
CA TYR A 5 15.69 -11.78 -15.44
C TYR A 5 14.48 -11.11 -14.77
N ALA A 6 13.33 -11.79 -14.74
CA ALA A 6 12.14 -11.22 -14.13
C ALA A 6 11.44 -12.16 -13.17
N ILE A 7 11.09 -11.66 -11.98
CA ILE A 7 10.12 -12.28 -11.08
C ILE A 7 8.83 -11.46 -11.19
N ILE A 8 7.76 -12.08 -11.67
CA ILE A 8 6.52 -11.42 -12.02
C ILE A 8 5.42 -11.82 -11.04
N ASP A 9 4.89 -10.83 -10.31
CA ASP A 9 3.79 -11.02 -9.36
C ASP A 9 2.46 -10.47 -9.91
N VAL A 10 2.11 -10.81 -11.15
CA VAL A 10 0.85 -10.39 -11.78
C VAL A 10 0.25 -11.54 -12.57
N ASN A 11 -0.94 -12.03 -12.19
CA ASN A 11 -1.61 -13.10 -12.93
C ASN A 11 -2.25 -12.64 -14.23
N GLU A 12 -2.89 -11.47 -14.19
CA GLU A 12 -3.70 -10.99 -15.32
C GLU A 12 -2.86 -10.38 -16.44
N GLY A 13 -1.60 -10.11 -16.16
CA GLY A 13 -0.63 -9.59 -17.12
C GLY A 13 0.24 -10.65 -17.79
N ARG A 14 0.07 -11.95 -17.48
CA ARG A 14 0.96 -13.00 -17.99
C ARG A 14 1.05 -13.00 -19.50
N GLU A 15 -0.08 -12.92 -20.18
CA GLU A 15 -0.14 -12.85 -21.64
C GLU A 15 0.62 -11.64 -22.21
N PHE A 16 0.53 -10.49 -21.53
CA PHE A 16 1.30 -9.30 -21.90
C PHE A 16 2.81 -9.55 -21.76
N TYR A 17 3.26 -10.10 -20.64
CA TYR A 17 4.68 -10.37 -20.41
C TYR A 17 5.25 -11.45 -21.34
N GLU A 18 4.42 -12.39 -21.81
CA GLU A 18 4.83 -13.40 -22.78
C GLU A 18 4.91 -12.85 -24.21
N LYS A 19 4.03 -11.92 -24.57
CA LYS A 19 3.92 -11.37 -25.94
C LYS A 19 4.72 -10.09 -26.15
N GLN A 20 5.14 -9.40 -25.09
CA GLN A 20 5.89 -8.16 -25.22
C GLN A 20 7.30 -8.42 -25.81
N ASN A 21 7.79 -7.47 -26.61
CA ASN A 21 9.10 -7.47 -27.28
C ASN A 21 9.95 -6.24 -26.96
N ILE A 22 9.59 -5.50 -25.91
CA ILE A 22 10.29 -4.27 -25.47
C ILE A 22 11.56 -4.64 -24.72
N VAL A 23 11.51 -5.71 -23.90
CA VAL A 23 12.63 -6.20 -23.12
C VAL A 23 12.80 -7.69 -23.36
N ASN A 24 14.03 -8.09 -23.73
CA ASN A 24 14.39 -9.50 -23.77
C ASN A 24 14.73 -9.97 -22.36
N PHE A 25 13.95 -10.92 -21.85
CA PHE A 25 14.24 -11.60 -20.61
C PHE A 25 14.87 -12.97 -20.90
N GLU A 26 16.01 -13.24 -20.33
CA GLU A 26 16.65 -14.57 -20.39
C GLU A 26 15.76 -15.63 -19.73
N ASN A 27 15.14 -15.28 -18.61
CA ASN A 27 14.11 -16.11 -17.97
C ASN A 27 13.11 -15.29 -17.20
N LYS A 28 11.88 -15.84 -17.05
CA LYS A 28 10.76 -15.26 -16.32
C LYS A 28 10.20 -16.27 -15.32
N TRP A 29 10.09 -15.89 -14.06
CA TRP A 29 9.39 -16.66 -13.03
C TRP A 29 8.14 -15.92 -12.61
N TYR A 30 7.03 -16.65 -12.58
CA TYR A 30 5.79 -16.12 -12.05
C TYR A 30 5.66 -16.53 -10.59
N LEU A 31 5.71 -15.56 -9.67
CA LEU A 31 5.70 -15.80 -8.22
C LEU A 31 4.55 -16.74 -7.80
N ARG A 32 3.42 -16.61 -8.46
CA ARG A 32 2.21 -17.39 -8.15
C ARG A 32 2.25 -18.84 -8.59
N ASP A 33 3.16 -19.21 -9.51
CA ASP A 33 3.35 -20.60 -9.92
C ASP A 33 4.13 -21.41 -8.87
N CYS A 34 4.79 -20.74 -7.90
CA CYS A 34 5.52 -21.44 -6.83
C CYS A 34 4.63 -21.95 -5.70
N PHE A 35 3.38 -21.46 -5.60
CA PHE A 35 2.50 -21.84 -4.49
C PHE A 35 1.91 -23.23 -4.68
N ASN A 36 2.37 -24.16 -3.84
CA ASN A 36 1.82 -25.52 -3.73
C ASN A 36 0.78 -25.56 -2.60
N LYS A 37 -0.47 -25.80 -2.94
CA LYS A 37 -1.57 -25.88 -1.98
C LYS A 37 -1.66 -27.17 -1.22
N ASP A 38 -1.01 -28.20 -1.71
CA ASP A 38 -0.99 -29.51 -1.03
C ASP A 38 -0.06 -29.50 0.19
N GLN A 39 0.85 -28.54 0.23
CA GLN A 39 1.67 -28.27 1.40
C GLN A 39 0.83 -27.54 2.48
N LYS A 40 0.44 -28.26 3.51
CA LYS A 40 -0.41 -27.74 4.60
C LYS A 40 0.36 -27.26 5.81
N LYS A 41 1.62 -27.67 5.96
CA LYS A 41 2.48 -27.31 7.09
C LYS A 41 3.80 -26.74 6.59
N PRO A 42 4.30 -25.68 7.19
CA PRO A 42 5.60 -25.12 6.88
C PRO A 42 6.73 -26.02 7.41
N ASN A 43 7.86 -25.94 6.76
CA ASN A 43 9.11 -26.47 7.31
C ASN A 43 9.75 -25.36 8.19
N LEU A 44 9.55 -25.47 9.49
CA LEU A 44 10.03 -24.47 10.46
C LEU A 44 11.57 -24.49 10.59
N GLU A 45 12.22 -25.62 10.40
CA GLU A 45 13.70 -25.73 10.42
C GLU A 45 14.28 -24.93 9.25
N TYR A 46 13.75 -25.13 8.05
CA TYR A 46 14.14 -24.35 6.87
C TYR A 46 13.92 -22.85 7.07
N LEU A 47 12.77 -22.44 7.62
CA LEU A 47 12.51 -21.03 7.87
C LEU A 47 13.48 -20.43 8.88
N ALA A 48 13.82 -21.15 9.95
CA ALA A 48 14.82 -20.71 10.93
C ALA A 48 16.23 -20.60 10.31
N GLU A 49 16.61 -21.54 9.42
CA GLU A 49 17.86 -21.44 8.68
C GLU A 49 17.88 -20.22 7.76
N ILE A 50 16.77 -19.93 7.07
CA ILE A 50 16.63 -18.77 6.18
C ILE A 50 16.71 -17.46 6.97
N GLU A 51 16.03 -17.36 8.12
CA GLU A 51 16.14 -16.19 9.01
C GLU A 51 17.59 -15.90 9.38
N LYS A 52 18.32 -16.93 9.82
CA LYS A 52 19.72 -16.80 10.20
C LYS A 52 20.63 -16.49 9.02
N LYS A 53 20.42 -17.15 7.88
CA LYS A 53 21.27 -17.03 6.69
C LYS A 53 21.19 -15.65 6.04
N TYR A 54 20.02 -15.04 6.04
CA TYR A 54 19.75 -13.80 5.35
C TYR A 54 19.41 -12.64 6.30
N GLU A 55 19.58 -12.84 7.59
CA GLU A 55 19.27 -11.86 8.64
C GLU A 55 17.82 -11.33 8.52
N LEU A 56 16.86 -12.23 8.23
CA LEU A 56 15.46 -11.92 8.11
C LEU A 56 14.78 -11.88 9.48
N ASP A 57 13.88 -10.93 9.67
CA ASP A 57 12.87 -10.97 10.72
C ASP A 57 11.52 -11.30 10.06
N ILE A 58 11.26 -12.60 9.90
CA ILE A 58 10.09 -13.10 9.17
C ILE A 58 8.79 -12.57 9.79
N TRP A 59 8.67 -12.58 11.13
CA TRP A 59 7.46 -12.08 11.78
C TRP A 59 7.25 -10.59 11.59
N LYS A 60 8.29 -9.78 11.64
CA LYS A 60 8.21 -8.34 11.36
C LYS A 60 7.74 -8.09 9.93
N ILE A 61 8.27 -8.85 8.97
CA ILE A 61 7.86 -8.79 7.56
C ILE A 61 6.38 -9.18 7.42
N ILE A 62 5.95 -10.29 8.03
CA ILE A 62 4.57 -10.76 8.00
C ILE A 62 3.61 -9.73 8.59
N TYR A 63 3.93 -9.13 9.74
CA TYR A 63 3.08 -8.12 10.36
C TYR A 63 3.00 -6.82 9.58
N SER A 64 3.98 -6.52 8.73
CA SER A 64 3.92 -5.39 7.80
C SER A 64 3.13 -5.69 6.53
N ASP A 65 2.92 -6.98 6.20
CA ASP A 65 2.20 -7.38 4.99
C ASP A 65 0.70 -7.16 5.12
N ILE A 66 0.22 -6.24 4.29
CA ILE A 66 -1.18 -5.87 4.23
C ILE A 66 -2.11 -7.00 3.75
N ASN A 67 -1.61 -7.96 2.99
CA ASN A 67 -2.42 -9.06 2.46
C ASN A 67 -2.86 -10.01 3.58
N PHE A 68 -2.02 -10.26 4.58
CA PHE A 68 -2.35 -11.17 5.67
C PHE A 68 -3.32 -10.55 6.68
N TYR A 69 -3.23 -9.24 6.96
CA TYR A 69 -3.96 -8.62 8.07
C TYR A 69 -5.03 -7.60 7.67
N ASN A 70 -4.88 -6.90 6.53
CA ASN A 70 -5.72 -5.75 6.24
C ASN A 70 -6.50 -5.82 4.91
N TYR A 71 -6.05 -6.59 3.94
CA TYR A 71 -6.58 -6.51 2.58
C TYR A 71 -7.51 -7.62 2.16
N ASN A 72 -7.45 -8.78 2.81
CA ASN A 72 -8.35 -9.86 2.46
C ASN A 72 -9.54 -9.92 3.42
N PRO A 73 -10.67 -9.22 3.13
CA PRO A 73 -11.86 -9.28 3.96
C PRO A 73 -12.62 -10.61 3.83
N TYR A 74 -12.20 -11.47 2.93
CA TYR A 74 -12.88 -12.72 2.60
C TYR A 74 -12.28 -13.92 3.30
N TYR A 75 -11.02 -13.81 3.73
CA TYR A 75 -10.27 -14.92 4.31
C TYR A 75 -9.31 -14.44 5.39
N LYS A 76 -9.25 -15.17 6.50
CA LYS A 76 -8.28 -14.94 7.57
C LYS A 76 -7.29 -16.10 7.56
N PHE A 77 -6.05 -15.81 7.22
CA PHE A 77 -4.99 -16.79 7.21
C PHE A 77 -4.66 -17.26 8.63
N ASN A 78 -4.41 -18.55 8.79
CA ASN A 78 -3.87 -19.12 10.01
C ASN A 78 -2.33 -19.13 10.00
N TYR A 79 -1.75 -19.53 11.13
CA TYR A 79 -0.30 -19.57 11.33
C TYR A 79 0.42 -20.43 10.26
N ASP A 80 -0.03 -21.66 10.05
CA ASP A 80 0.60 -22.59 9.13
C ASP A 80 0.51 -22.13 7.68
N GLU A 81 -0.63 -21.57 7.29
CA GLU A 81 -0.85 -21.03 5.95
C GLU A 81 0.09 -19.86 5.64
N ILE A 82 0.24 -18.92 6.59
CA ILE A 82 1.13 -17.78 6.42
C ILE A 82 2.57 -18.27 6.25
N LEU A 83 3.05 -19.10 7.15
CA LEU A 83 4.43 -19.59 7.10
C LEU A 83 4.70 -20.48 5.90
N THR A 84 3.71 -21.26 5.44
CA THR A 84 3.84 -22.05 4.20
C THR A 84 3.99 -21.14 2.97
N ILE A 85 3.24 -20.04 2.89
CA ILE A 85 3.38 -19.06 1.81
C ILE A 85 4.79 -18.45 1.83
N ILE A 86 5.24 -18.00 3.00
CA ILE A 86 6.58 -17.43 3.17
C ILE A 86 7.68 -18.43 2.80
N GLU A 87 7.56 -19.68 3.23
CA GLU A 87 8.51 -20.73 2.86
C GLU A 87 8.63 -20.89 1.35
N GLN A 88 7.50 -20.95 0.66
CA GLN A 88 7.47 -21.13 -0.80
C GLN A 88 8.05 -19.92 -1.53
N GLU A 89 7.83 -18.71 -1.05
CA GLU A 89 8.46 -17.48 -1.55
C GLU A 89 10.00 -17.56 -1.36
N CYS A 90 10.46 -17.91 -0.17
CA CYS A 90 11.89 -18.04 0.12
C CYS A 90 12.56 -19.08 -0.77
N ARG A 91 11.95 -20.25 -0.95
CA ARG A 91 12.48 -21.31 -1.84
C ARG A 91 12.60 -20.86 -3.29
N LEU A 92 11.59 -20.13 -3.79
CA LEU A 92 11.65 -19.57 -5.14
C LEU A 92 12.82 -18.58 -5.25
N PHE A 93 12.93 -17.65 -4.31
CA PHE A 93 13.96 -16.62 -4.35
C PHE A 93 15.35 -17.20 -4.22
N GLU A 94 15.59 -18.17 -3.33
CA GLU A 94 16.86 -18.88 -3.27
C GLU A 94 17.21 -19.56 -4.60
N LYS A 95 16.25 -20.26 -5.20
CA LYS A 95 16.44 -20.90 -6.51
C LYS A 95 16.81 -19.90 -7.58
N VAL A 96 16.09 -18.79 -7.67
CA VAL A 96 16.36 -17.75 -8.67
C VAL A 96 17.73 -17.13 -8.44
N LEU A 97 18.02 -16.66 -7.23
CA LEU A 97 19.29 -16.00 -6.92
C LEU A 97 20.52 -16.91 -7.06
N ASN A 98 20.39 -18.21 -6.77
CA ASN A 98 21.48 -19.15 -6.97
C ASN A 98 21.73 -19.47 -8.45
N ASN A 99 20.67 -19.49 -9.27
CA ASN A 99 20.77 -19.79 -10.69
C ASN A 99 21.27 -18.59 -11.52
N THR A 100 20.84 -17.38 -11.17
CA THR A 100 21.12 -16.17 -11.96
C THR A 100 22.34 -15.41 -11.46
N LYS A 101 22.63 -15.47 -10.14
CA LYS A 101 23.71 -14.71 -9.47
C LYS A 101 23.76 -13.25 -9.96
N PRO A 102 22.65 -12.48 -9.82
CA PRO A 102 22.56 -11.17 -10.40
C PRO A 102 23.47 -10.17 -9.65
N ASP A 103 23.97 -9.16 -10.37
CA ASP A 103 24.71 -8.04 -9.77
C ASP A 103 23.76 -7.01 -9.15
N TYR A 104 22.56 -6.87 -9.72
CA TYR A 104 21.58 -5.85 -9.35
C TYR A 104 20.18 -6.43 -9.16
N LEU A 105 19.46 -5.92 -8.17
CA LEU A 105 18.01 -6.08 -8.06
C LEU A 105 17.32 -4.76 -8.35
N VAL A 106 16.60 -4.66 -9.46
CA VAL A 106 15.73 -3.52 -9.74
C VAL A 106 14.34 -3.84 -9.18
N ILE A 107 13.91 -3.10 -8.17
CA ILE A 107 12.65 -3.38 -7.48
C ILE A 107 11.92 -2.09 -7.12
N ARG A 108 10.61 -2.18 -7.05
CA ARG A 108 9.78 -1.22 -6.36
C ARG A 108 9.17 -1.90 -5.15
N ILE A 109 9.67 -1.61 -3.97
CA ILE A 109 9.10 -2.18 -2.74
C ILE A 109 7.71 -1.62 -2.54
N LYS A 110 6.78 -2.54 -2.41
CA LYS A 110 5.47 -2.33 -1.82
C LYS A 110 5.51 -2.94 -0.41
N ASP A 111 4.52 -2.61 0.40
CA ASP A 111 4.37 -3.15 1.76
C ASP A 111 3.93 -4.63 1.74
N LEU A 112 4.60 -5.46 0.95
CA LEU A 112 4.34 -6.90 0.76
C LEU A 112 5.55 -7.72 1.19
N SER A 113 5.30 -8.88 1.78
CA SER A 113 6.32 -9.80 2.27
C SER A 113 7.31 -10.20 1.19
N ASN A 114 6.82 -10.55 0.01
CA ASN A 114 7.67 -11.04 -1.09
C ASN A 114 8.77 -10.03 -1.50
N GLY A 115 8.41 -8.75 -1.63
CA GLY A 115 9.39 -7.70 -1.98
C GLY A 115 10.41 -7.46 -0.89
N GLN A 116 10.00 -7.51 0.39
CA GLN A 116 10.90 -7.32 1.53
C GLN A 116 11.84 -8.51 1.70
N ILE A 117 11.34 -9.73 1.59
CA ILE A 117 12.15 -10.95 1.65
C ILE A 117 13.20 -10.96 0.54
N LEU A 118 12.78 -10.74 -0.73
CA LEU A 118 13.70 -10.73 -1.85
C LEU A 118 14.79 -9.66 -1.70
N LYS A 119 14.41 -8.44 -1.29
CA LYS A 119 15.37 -7.38 -1.00
C LYS A 119 16.40 -7.81 0.03
N GLN A 120 15.97 -8.35 1.15
CA GLN A 120 16.85 -8.71 2.24
C GLN A 120 17.79 -9.87 1.86
N MET A 121 17.27 -10.86 1.12
CA MET A 121 18.08 -11.94 0.58
C MET A 121 19.15 -11.44 -0.40
N CYS A 122 18.83 -10.45 -1.23
CA CYS A 122 19.80 -9.81 -2.12
C CYS A 122 20.86 -9.04 -1.33
N LEU A 123 20.48 -8.25 -0.33
CA LEU A 123 21.44 -7.54 0.54
C LEU A 123 22.41 -8.48 1.24
N ALA A 124 21.93 -9.58 1.80
CA ALA A 124 22.76 -10.59 2.46
C ALA A 124 23.74 -11.29 1.49
N LYS A 125 23.44 -11.30 0.19
CA LYS A 125 24.33 -11.82 -0.87
C LYS A 125 25.24 -10.74 -1.48
N GLY A 126 25.19 -9.49 -1.02
CA GLY A 126 25.97 -8.38 -1.60
C GLY A 126 25.48 -7.91 -2.96
N ILE A 127 24.23 -8.25 -3.33
CA ILE A 127 23.59 -7.79 -4.57
C ILE A 127 23.12 -6.36 -4.38
N GLU A 128 23.48 -5.47 -5.30
CA GLU A 128 23.12 -4.06 -5.24
C GLU A 128 21.62 -3.85 -5.51
N ILE A 129 20.98 -3.02 -4.68
CA ILE A 129 19.55 -2.76 -4.77
C ILE A 129 19.31 -1.43 -5.47
N LEU A 130 18.52 -1.44 -6.53
CA LEU A 130 18.09 -0.25 -7.25
C LEU A 130 16.57 -0.11 -7.14
N MET A 131 16.13 0.82 -6.27
CA MET A 131 14.71 1.07 -6.06
C MET A 131 14.19 2.17 -6.96
N LEU A 132 13.21 1.82 -7.79
CA LEU A 132 12.49 2.80 -8.58
C LEU A 132 11.41 3.47 -7.72
N SER A 133 11.59 4.76 -7.45
CA SER A 133 10.66 5.57 -6.69
C SER A 133 10.13 6.75 -7.51
N PHE A 134 8.92 7.19 -7.20
CA PHE A 134 8.31 8.36 -7.84
C PHE A 134 8.39 9.54 -6.88
N THR A 135 8.84 10.69 -7.41
CA THR A 135 8.71 11.93 -6.67
C THR A 135 7.23 12.30 -6.57
N ARG A 136 6.87 13.03 -5.52
CA ARG A 136 5.51 13.61 -5.43
C ARG A 136 5.39 14.93 -6.20
N PHE A 137 6.43 15.28 -6.98
CA PHE A 137 6.54 16.52 -7.72
C PHE A 137 6.62 16.22 -9.21
N GLY A 138 5.56 16.56 -9.94
CA GLY A 138 5.45 16.30 -11.37
C GLY A 138 5.50 14.80 -11.72
N ASN A 139 5.97 14.50 -12.93
CA ASN A 139 6.11 13.12 -13.45
C ASN A 139 7.55 12.61 -13.32
N ARG A 140 8.23 12.94 -12.23
CA ARG A 140 9.62 12.57 -12.02
C ARG A 140 9.72 11.27 -11.24
N SER A 141 10.67 10.45 -11.63
CA SER A 141 11.08 9.24 -10.88
C SER A 141 12.57 9.34 -10.57
N TYR A 142 12.99 8.60 -9.58
CA TYR A 142 14.39 8.45 -9.22
C TYR A 142 14.69 6.99 -8.89
N ILE A 143 15.95 6.64 -8.99
CA ILE A 143 16.48 5.35 -8.56
C ILE A 143 17.39 5.64 -7.37
N SER A 144 17.23 4.85 -6.30
CA SER A 144 18.03 4.94 -5.06
C SER A 144 18.25 3.56 -4.48
N HIS A 145 19.16 3.44 -3.51
CA HIS A 145 19.38 2.16 -2.80
C HIS A 145 18.31 1.92 -1.71
N GLU A 146 17.71 3.01 -1.20
CA GLU A 146 16.68 2.98 -0.16
C GLU A 146 15.41 3.69 -0.62
N TYR A 147 14.25 3.18 -0.16
CA TYR A 147 12.96 3.82 -0.40
C TYR A 147 12.86 5.15 0.38
N ASP A 148 12.29 6.18 -0.26
CA ASP A 148 12.14 7.54 0.30
C ASP A 148 13.46 8.27 0.65
N TYR A 149 14.60 7.74 0.21
CA TYR A 149 15.89 8.37 0.40
C TYR A 149 16.59 8.62 -0.94
N LEU A 150 17.03 9.86 -1.17
CA LEU A 150 17.76 10.22 -2.37
C LEU A 150 19.27 10.21 -2.05
N ASP A 151 19.96 9.16 -2.44
CA ASP A 151 21.37 8.92 -2.15
C ASP A 151 22.32 9.32 -3.29
N PHE A 152 21.79 9.70 -4.45
CA PHE A 152 22.58 10.17 -5.58
C PHE A 152 22.88 11.67 -5.48
N LYS A 153 24.16 12.01 -5.33
CA LYS A 153 24.65 13.40 -5.29
C LYS A 153 24.90 14.01 -6.69
N LYS A 154 24.51 13.36 -7.79
CA LYS A 154 24.71 13.95 -9.11
C LYS A 154 23.81 15.17 -9.28
N LYS A 155 24.45 16.35 -9.39
CA LYS A 155 23.79 17.56 -9.91
C LYS A 155 23.36 17.29 -11.35
N HIS A 156 22.08 17.02 -11.54
CA HIS A 156 21.49 17.17 -12.85
C HIS A 156 21.24 18.66 -13.09
N ASN A 157 21.34 19.11 -14.35
CA ASN A 157 20.96 20.48 -14.77
C ASN A 157 19.43 20.65 -14.67
N GLU A 158 18.86 20.39 -13.51
CA GLU A 158 17.43 20.57 -13.26
C GLU A 158 17.20 22.00 -12.77
N LYS A 159 16.11 22.58 -13.24
CA LYS A 159 15.64 23.87 -12.77
C LYS A 159 15.46 23.83 -11.25
N GLU A 160 16.29 24.57 -10.55
CA GLU A 160 16.24 24.64 -9.09
C GLU A 160 14.92 25.30 -8.65
N ILE A 161 14.17 24.63 -7.80
CA ILE A 161 12.96 25.20 -7.21
C ILE A 161 13.41 26.21 -6.15
N LYS A 162 13.19 27.49 -6.40
CA LYS A 162 13.70 28.58 -5.56
C LYS A 162 12.72 29.05 -4.49
N SER A 163 11.45 28.68 -4.59
CA SER A 163 10.44 29.12 -3.61
C SER A 163 9.41 28.04 -3.29
N PHE A 164 8.77 28.19 -2.12
CA PHE A 164 7.66 27.33 -1.71
C PHE A 164 6.45 27.45 -2.66
N GLU A 165 6.23 28.62 -3.24
CA GLU A 165 5.18 28.84 -4.24
C GLU A 165 5.42 28.07 -5.52
N GLU A 166 6.67 28.05 -6.01
CA GLU A 166 7.08 27.26 -7.17
C GLU A 166 6.86 25.76 -6.93
N LEU A 167 7.24 25.28 -5.73
CA LEU A 167 6.99 23.91 -5.27
C LEU A 167 5.49 23.58 -5.25
N HIS A 168 4.68 24.51 -4.77
CA HIS A 168 3.23 24.35 -4.69
C HIS A 168 2.56 24.30 -6.07
N ILE A 169 3.02 25.10 -7.01
CA ILE A 169 2.58 25.09 -8.41
C ILE A 169 2.89 23.74 -9.06
N GLU A 170 4.08 23.22 -8.91
CA GLU A 170 4.46 21.90 -9.43
C GLU A 170 3.67 20.77 -8.80
N SER A 171 3.38 20.81 -7.51
CA SER A 171 2.53 19.83 -6.83
C SER A 171 1.07 19.88 -7.29
N LYS A 172 0.53 21.08 -7.59
CA LYS A 172 -0.81 21.25 -8.18
C LYS A 172 -0.88 20.67 -9.59
N ARG A 173 0.14 20.89 -10.40
CA ARG A 173 0.23 20.34 -11.76
C ARG A 173 0.12 18.82 -11.78
N TYR A 174 0.78 18.14 -10.84
CA TYR A 174 0.64 16.70 -10.66
C TYR A 174 -0.79 16.26 -10.27
N LYS A 175 -1.46 17.01 -9.38
CA LYS A 175 -2.83 16.73 -8.99
C LYS A 175 -3.81 16.89 -10.16
N VAL A 176 -3.61 17.87 -11.03
CA VAL A 176 -4.43 18.10 -12.24
C VAL A 176 -4.29 16.90 -13.19
N LEU A 177 -3.07 16.46 -13.50
CA LEU A 177 -2.84 15.30 -14.36
C LEU A 177 -3.49 14.03 -13.79
N GLN A 178 -3.42 13.82 -12.47
CA GLN A 178 -4.10 12.70 -11.82
C GLN A 178 -5.62 12.79 -11.91
N SER A 179 -6.21 14.01 -11.81
CA SER A 179 -7.65 14.19 -11.92
C SER A 179 -8.13 13.94 -13.35
N GLU A 180 -7.44 14.45 -14.36
CA GLU A 180 -7.75 14.21 -15.77
C GLU A 180 -7.68 12.73 -16.14
N PHE A 181 -6.64 12.02 -15.63
CA PHE A 181 -6.53 10.58 -15.81
C PHE A 181 -7.69 9.83 -15.16
N ARG A 182 -8.10 10.23 -13.94
CA ARG A 182 -9.25 9.64 -13.25
C ARG A 182 -10.57 9.91 -13.98
N GLU A 183 -10.80 11.13 -14.47
CA GLU A 183 -12.02 11.48 -15.20
C GLU A 183 -12.17 10.67 -16.49
N LYS A 184 -11.08 10.47 -17.24
CA LYS A 184 -11.10 9.60 -18.44
C LYS A 184 -11.51 8.16 -18.12
N PHE A 185 -11.12 7.62 -16.95
CA PHE A 185 -11.42 6.23 -16.58
C PHE A 185 -12.73 6.08 -15.77
N GLN A 186 -13.14 7.09 -15.01
CA GLN A 186 -14.31 6.98 -14.12
C GLN A 186 -15.64 7.33 -14.82
N ASN A 187 -15.64 8.15 -15.85
CA ASN A 187 -16.86 8.64 -16.49
C ASN A 187 -17.43 7.75 -17.60
N SER A 188 -16.79 6.63 -17.92
CA SER A 188 -17.32 5.72 -18.92
C SER A 188 -18.12 4.59 -18.27
N ARG A 189 -19.47 4.66 -18.38
CA ARG A 189 -20.38 3.58 -17.93
C ARG A 189 -20.02 2.23 -18.54
N ASN A 190 -19.51 2.22 -19.77
CA ASN A 190 -19.08 1.03 -20.48
C ASN A 190 -17.81 0.41 -19.85
N VAL A 191 -16.89 1.21 -19.30
CA VAL A 191 -15.70 0.72 -18.60
C VAL A 191 -16.08 0.02 -17.29
N TRP A 192 -17.06 0.56 -16.57
CA TRP A 192 -17.59 -0.05 -15.34
C TRP A 192 -18.25 -1.41 -15.59
N ILE A 193 -19.10 -1.51 -16.63
CA ILE A 193 -19.78 -2.76 -16.99
C ILE A 193 -18.75 -3.80 -17.45
N LYS A 194 -17.82 -3.42 -18.35
CA LYS A 194 -16.75 -4.32 -18.80
C LYS A 194 -15.85 -4.76 -17.65
N GLY A 195 -15.53 -3.84 -16.74
CA GLY A 195 -14.75 -4.13 -15.53
C GLY A 195 -15.47 -5.12 -14.61
N ALA A 196 -16.77 -4.95 -14.38
CA ALA A 196 -17.58 -5.85 -13.58
C ALA A 196 -17.66 -7.26 -14.22
N ILE A 197 -17.93 -7.36 -15.51
CA ILE A 197 -17.96 -8.65 -16.24
C ILE A 197 -16.60 -9.35 -16.13
N LYS A 198 -15.51 -8.64 -16.38
CA LYS A 198 -14.14 -9.17 -16.24
C LYS A 198 -13.85 -9.62 -14.81
N TYR A 199 -14.26 -8.84 -13.82
CA TYR A 199 -14.08 -9.19 -12.40
C TYR A 199 -14.83 -10.46 -12.03
N PHE A 200 -16.08 -10.61 -12.46
CA PHE A 200 -16.86 -11.84 -12.25
C PHE A 200 -16.24 -13.05 -12.96
N SER A 201 -15.79 -12.89 -14.21
CA SER A 201 -15.11 -13.96 -14.93
C SER A 201 -13.83 -14.42 -14.24
N LEU A 202 -13.08 -13.50 -13.63
CA LEU A 202 -11.89 -13.81 -12.84
C LEU A 202 -12.25 -14.60 -11.57
N ILE A 203 -13.30 -14.19 -10.84
CA ILE A 203 -13.72 -14.89 -9.61
C ILE A 203 -14.20 -16.33 -9.90
N ILE A 204 -14.78 -16.59 -11.07
CA ILE A 204 -15.17 -17.93 -11.50
C ILE A 204 -13.94 -18.80 -11.78
N ASN A 205 -12.86 -18.22 -12.21
CA ASN A 205 -11.63 -18.94 -12.54
C ASN A 205 -10.98 -19.53 -11.27
N LYS A 206 -10.83 -20.86 -11.24
CA LYS A 206 -10.24 -21.59 -10.11
C LYS A 206 -8.80 -21.10 -9.81
N LYS A 207 -7.95 -20.92 -10.83
CA LYS A 207 -6.58 -20.45 -10.67
C LYS A 207 -6.50 -19.05 -10.02
N TYR A 208 -7.43 -18.16 -10.35
CA TYR A 208 -7.49 -16.82 -9.76
C TYR A 208 -7.81 -16.88 -8.26
N ARG A 209 -8.78 -17.73 -7.87
CA ARG A 209 -9.15 -17.90 -6.45
C ARG A 209 -8.08 -18.61 -5.64
N GLU A 210 -7.22 -19.34 -6.30
CA GLU A 210 -6.15 -20.11 -5.70
C GLU A 210 -4.95 -19.27 -5.29
N ASN A 211 -4.86 -18.05 -5.73
CA ASN A 211 -3.86 -17.13 -5.26
C ASN A 211 -4.16 -16.65 -3.83
N HIS A 212 -3.14 -16.62 -2.97
CA HIS A 212 -3.27 -16.22 -1.56
C HIS A 212 -3.92 -14.83 -1.40
N THR A 213 -3.67 -13.87 -2.29
CA THR A 213 -4.32 -12.54 -2.27
C THR A 213 -5.82 -12.60 -2.56
N ASN A 214 -6.32 -13.70 -3.09
CA ASN A 214 -7.72 -13.90 -3.47
C ASN A 214 -8.39 -15.04 -2.69
N TYR A 215 -7.72 -15.61 -1.70
CA TYR A 215 -8.31 -16.68 -0.87
C TYR A 215 -9.65 -16.25 -0.27
N GLY A 216 -10.59 -17.17 -0.26
CA GLY A 216 -11.93 -16.97 0.28
C GLY A 216 -12.88 -16.12 -0.59
N LYS A 217 -12.46 -15.55 -1.72
CA LYS A 217 -13.32 -14.83 -2.67
C LYS A 217 -14.23 -15.81 -3.43
N THR A 218 -15.34 -16.18 -2.81
CA THR A 218 -16.41 -16.89 -3.52
C THR A 218 -17.40 -15.87 -4.09
N ILE A 219 -18.12 -16.26 -5.16
CA ILE A 219 -19.11 -15.39 -5.81
C ILE A 219 -20.11 -14.85 -4.79
N PHE A 220 -20.64 -15.70 -3.93
CA PHE A 220 -21.63 -15.31 -2.90
C PHE A 220 -21.05 -14.30 -1.91
N LYS A 221 -19.83 -14.54 -1.38
CA LYS A 221 -19.19 -13.61 -0.46
C LYS A 221 -18.91 -12.26 -1.11
N VAL A 222 -18.47 -12.27 -2.38
CA VAL A 222 -18.20 -11.05 -3.14
C VAL A 222 -19.49 -10.27 -3.38
N ILE A 223 -20.55 -10.91 -3.91
CA ILE A 223 -21.85 -10.24 -4.12
C ILE A 223 -22.38 -9.66 -2.81
N PHE A 224 -22.32 -10.41 -1.72
CA PHE A 224 -22.80 -9.92 -0.42
C PHE A 224 -21.98 -8.74 0.11
N GLN A 225 -20.66 -8.79 0.02
CA GLN A 225 -19.80 -7.70 0.52
C GLN A 225 -19.85 -6.46 -0.37
N GLU A 226 -19.74 -6.65 -1.68
CA GLU A 226 -19.76 -5.54 -2.65
C GLU A 226 -21.19 -4.96 -2.80
N GLY A 227 -22.21 -5.81 -2.75
CA GLY A 227 -23.60 -5.35 -2.78
C GLY A 227 -24.01 -4.52 -1.56
N LEU A 228 -23.47 -4.85 -0.36
CA LEU A 228 -23.70 -4.07 0.85
C LEU A 228 -22.76 -2.86 1.00
N PHE A 229 -21.72 -2.79 0.19
CA PHE A 229 -20.73 -1.73 0.27
C PHE A 229 -21.32 -0.31 0.12
N PRO A 230 -22.18 -0.02 -0.87
CA PRO A 230 -22.79 1.30 -1.00
C PRO A 230 -23.65 1.69 0.21
N LEU A 231 -24.39 0.74 0.77
CA LEU A 231 -25.23 0.99 1.95
C LEU A 231 -24.39 1.27 3.19
N LYS A 232 -23.36 0.47 3.44
CA LYS A 232 -22.39 0.69 4.53
C LYS A 232 -21.69 2.05 4.39
N THR A 233 -21.30 2.41 3.16
CA THR A 233 -20.61 3.67 2.88
C THR A 233 -21.54 4.87 3.13
N ARG A 234 -22.81 4.81 2.68
CA ARG A 234 -23.80 5.85 2.95
C ARG A 234 -24.10 6.02 4.43
N TYR A 235 -24.26 4.90 5.15
CA TYR A 235 -24.49 4.92 6.59
C TYR A 235 -23.32 5.56 7.34
N ARG A 236 -22.09 5.19 7.03
CA ARG A 236 -20.89 5.77 7.63
C ARG A 236 -20.70 7.23 7.23
N GLN A 237 -20.96 7.59 5.98
CA GLN A 237 -20.95 8.97 5.53
C GLN A 237 -21.92 9.83 6.35
N SER A 238 -23.15 9.37 6.52
CA SER A 238 -24.13 10.06 7.35
C SER A 238 -23.67 10.27 8.80
N PHE A 239 -22.97 9.28 9.36
CA PHE A 239 -22.35 9.42 10.67
C PHE A 239 -21.27 10.50 10.70
N LEU A 240 -20.37 10.52 9.70
CA LEU A 240 -19.32 11.54 9.60
C LEU A 240 -19.96 12.94 9.45
N ASP A 241 -20.95 13.08 8.57
CA ASP A 241 -21.63 14.35 8.30
C ASP A 241 -22.30 14.95 9.54
N LYS A 242 -22.78 14.09 10.44
CA LYS A 242 -23.47 14.50 11.69
C LYS A 242 -22.50 14.75 12.85
N ASN A 243 -21.42 14.03 12.94
CA ASN A 243 -20.59 13.98 14.16
C ASN A 243 -19.23 14.67 13.99
N LEU A 244 -18.68 14.78 12.78
CA LEU A 244 -17.38 15.39 12.56
C LEU A 244 -17.53 16.91 12.35
N ARG A 245 -16.52 17.66 12.80
CA ARG A 245 -16.55 19.12 12.74
C ARG A 245 -16.33 19.64 11.33
N LYS A 246 -17.29 20.41 10.83
CA LYS A 246 -17.26 21.10 9.53
C LYS A 246 -16.85 22.58 9.65
N LYS A 247 -16.82 23.11 10.87
CA LYS A 247 -16.33 24.46 11.19
C LYS A 247 -15.25 24.35 12.24
N ILE A 248 -14.16 25.06 12.04
CA ILE A 248 -12.98 25.05 12.91
C ILE A 248 -12.79 26.45 13.47
N ASN A 249 -12.61 26.55 14.78
CA ASN A 249 -12.08 27.74 15.40
C ASN A 249 -10.56 27.65 15.40
N TYR A 250 -9.89 28.50 14.64
CA TYR A 250 -8.45 28.56 14.50
C TYR A 250 -7.75 29.42 15.56
N ASP A 251 -8.48 30.04 16.49
CA ASP A 251 -7.90 30.84 17.57
C ASP A 251 -7.27 29.95 18.65
N GLN A 252 -7.68 28.68 18.69
CA GLN A 252 -7.12 27.69 19.61
C GLN A 252 -5.79 27.12 19.09
N LYS A 253 -4.85 26.89 19.98
CA LYS A 253 -3.63 26.18 19.63
C LYS A 253 -3.96 24.72 19.35
N PHE A 254 -3.56 24.24 18.19
CA PHE A 254 -3.78 22.83 17.83
C PHE A 254 -2.62 22.21 17.10
N ILE A 255 -2.51 20.88 17.25
CA ILE A 255 -1.66 20.02 16.45
C ILE A 255 -2.54 19.32 15.43
N TYR A 256 -2.07 19.26 14.19
CA TYR A 256 -2.80 18.63 13.10
C TYR A 256 -2.27 17.22 12.84
N PHE A 257 -3.17 16.24 12.89
CA PHE A 257 -2.89 14.83 12.59
C PHE A 257 -3.78 14.35 11.44
N PRO A 258 -3.27 14.30 10.20
CA PRO A 258 -3.99 13.68 9.09
C PRO A 258 -3.98 12.16 9.24
N LEU A 259 -5.15 11.53 9.23
CA LEU A 259 -5.23 10.07 9.22
C LEU A 259 -4.62 9.53 7.94
N GLN A 260 -3.80 8.51 8.10
CA GLN A 260 -3.26 7.79 6.96
C GLN A 260 -4.30 6.81 6.42
N PHE A 261 -4.25 6.65 5.11
CA PHE A 261 -5.06 5.69 4.42
C PHE A 261 -4.65 4.26 4.85
N TYR A 262 -5.59 3.46 5.38
CA TYR A 262 -5.47 2.08 5.87
C TYR A 262 -4.99 1.83 7.30
N ALA A 263 -4.41 2.77 8.00
CA ALA A 263 -3.87 2.48 9.32
C ALA A 263 -4.94 2.54 10.42
N ASN A 264 -4.88 1.61 11.37
CA ASN A 264 -5.59 1.74 12.64
C ASN A 264 -4.71 2.56 13.60
N GLN A 265 -4.93 3.86 13.65
CA GLN A 265 -4.09 4.81 14.38
C GLN A 265 -4.67 5.24 15.73
N VAL A 266 -5.67 4.52 16.27
CA VAL A 266 -6.32 4.89 17.54
C VAL A 266 -5.32 4.99 18.69
N GLU A 267 -4.41 4.03 18.80
CA GLU A 267 -3.39 4.01 19.86
C GLU A 267 -2.40 5.17 19.69
N VAL A 268 -1.94 5.42 18.48
CA VAL A 268 -1.05 6.56 18.19
C VAL A 268 -1.72 7.88 18.56
N ILE A 269 -2.99 8.07 18.15
CA ILE A 269 -3.79 9.26 18.48
C ILE A 269 -3.93 9.39 19.99
N THR A 270 -4.19 8.30 20.71
CA THR A 270 -4.32 8.28 22.16
C THR A 270 -3.02 8.70 22.84
N ASN A 271 -1.88 8.18 22.38
CA ASN A 271 -0.58 8.53 22.96
C ASN A 271 -0.20 9.99 22.69
N ILE A 272 -0.48 10.49 21.49
CA ILE A 272 -0.29 11.91 21.16
C ILE A 272 -1.19 12.77 22.07
N ALA A 273 -2.48 12.42 22.17
CA ALA A 273 -3.43 13.19 22.99
C ALA A 273 -3.02 13.29 24.45
N LYS A 274 -2.45 12.21 25.03
CA LYS A 274 -1.93 12.20 26.40
C LYS A 274 -0.68 13.06 26.60
N ALA A 275 0.13 13.22 25.54
CA ALA A 275 1.39 13.96 25.60
C ALA A 275 1.22 15.47 25.30
N LEU A 276 0.01 15.93 24.95
CA LEU A 276 -0.21 17.32 24.62
C LEU A 276 -0.15 18.24 25.85
N PRO A 277 0.43 19.46 25.70
CA PRO A 277 0.26 20.52 26.69
C PRO A 277 -1.21 20.87 26.89
N ILE A 278 -1.57 21.35 28.09
CA ILE A 278 -2.98 21.59 28.51
C ILE A 278 -3.72 22.60 27.62
N ASP A 279 -3.01 23.53 27.01
CA ASP A 279 -3.55 24.57 26.14
C ASP A 279 -3.63 24.16 24.64
N TYR A 280 -3.30 22.87 24.32
CA TYR A 280 -3.37 22.35 22.98
C TYR A 280 -4.51 21.38 22.78
N GLN A 281 -5.04 21.33 21.56
CA GLN A 281 -5.97 20.31 21.09
C GLN A 281 -5.37 19.50 19.93
N LEU A 282 -5.75 18.24 19.79
CA LEU A 282 -5.40 17.41 18.64
C LEU A 282 -6.53 17.42 17.63
N PHE A 283 -6.26 17.96 16.45
CA PHE A 283 -7.21 17.94 15.34
C PHE A 283 -6.88 16.78 14.39
N VAL A 284 -7.69 15.76 14.45
CA VAL A 284 -7.55 14.54 13.65
C VAL A 284 -8.48 14.60 12.47
N LYS A 285 -7.96 14.58 11.28
CA LYS A 285 -8.73 14.67 10.05
C LYS A 285 -8.74 13.38 9.27
N GLU A 286 -9.92 12.95 8.86
CA GLU A 286 -10.09 11.78 8.02
C GLU A 286 -9.54 12.01 6.60
N HIS A 287 -8.89 10.96 6.06
CA HIS A 287 -8.35 11.02 4.71
C HIS A 287 -9.49 10.97 3.67
N PRO A 288 -9.58 11.92 2.73
CA PRO A 288 -10.71 11.99 1.79
C PRO A 288 -10.84 10.76 0.90
N MET A 289 -9.71 10.09 0.59
CA MET A 289 -9.71 8.85 -0.19
C MET A 289 -10.26 7.64 0.57
N GLN A 290 -10.43 7.72 1.90
CA GLN A 290 -11.01 6.64 2.69
C GLN A 290 -12.46 6.33 2.28
N LYS A 291 -13.15 7.30 1.64
CA LYS A 291 -14.46 7.09 1.03
C LYS A 291 -14.49 5.94 0.04
N ILE A 292 -13.45 5.77 -0.76
CA ILE A 292 -13.35 4.69 -1.76
C ILE A 292 -13.38 3.31 -1.09
N ARG A 293 -12.99 3.23 0.19
CA ARG A 293 -13.03 2.01 1.01
C ARG A 293 -14.21 1.95 1.97
N GLY A 294 -15.15 2.86 1.81
CA GLY A 294 -16.38 2.89 2.59
C GLY A 294 -16.21 3.43 4.00
N TRP A 295 -15.21 4.27 4.24
CA TRP A 295 -14.87 4.86 5.53
C TRP A 295 -14.44 3.82 6.60
N HIS A 296 -13.85 4.26 7.69
CA HIS A 296 -13.60 3.40 8.84
C HIS A 296 -14.91 2.96 9.50
N LYS A 297 -14.84 1.93 10.35
CA LYS A 297 -15.99 1.52 11.17
C LYS A 297 -16.36 2.66 12.14
N ILE A 298 -17.66 2.82 12.42
CA ILE A 298 -18.14 3.85 13.36
C ILE A 298 -17.49 3.72 14.73
N SER A 299 -17.20 2.49 15.18
CA SER A 299 -16.49 2.24 16.43
C SER A 299 -15.08 2.86 16.48
N PHE A 300 -14.40 2.96 15.35
CA PHE A 300 -13.11 3.63 15.24
C PHE A 300 -13.24 5.13 15.57
N TYR A 301 -14.21 5.80 14.95
CA TYR A 301 -14.46 7.23 15.20
C TYR A 301 -14.92 7.48 16.62
N LYS A 302 -15.81 6.63 17.17
CA LYS A 302 -16.27 6.74 18.56
C LYS A 302 -15.13 6.69 19.55
N LYS A 303 -14.19 5.74 19.41
CA LYS A 303 -13.01 5.64 20.29
C LYS A 303 -12.16 6.93 20.28
N ILE A 304 -12.01 7.57 19.11
CA ILE A 304 -11.27 8.83 19.04
C ILE A 304 -12.07 9.97 19.65
N MET A 305 -13.39 9.98 19.50
CA MET A 305 -14.27 11.01 20.08
C MET A 305 -14.37 10.94 21.60
N GLU A 306 -14.05 9.81 22.23
CA GLU A 306 -13.97 9.65 23.68
C GLU A 306 -12.79 10.43 24.29
N LEU A 307 -11.80 10.82 23.48
CA LEU A 307 -10.64 11.59 23.96
C LEU A 307 -11.04 13.09 24.07
N PRO A 308 -10.99 13.70 25.27
CA PRO A 308 -11.57 15.02 25.53
C PRO A 308 -10.86 16.17 24.80
N ASN A 309 -9.55 16.06 24.58
CA ASN A 309 -8.72 17.04 23.90
C ASN A 309 -8.52 16.75 22.40
N VAL A 310 -9.27 15.79 21.84
CA VAL A 310 -9.23 15.45 20.42
C VAL A 310 -10.49 15.95 19.70
N LYS A 311 -10.32 16.50 18.51
CA LYS A 311 -11.41 16.90 17.63
C LYS A 311 -11.29 16.20 16.28
N LEU A 312 -12.30 15.43 15.93
CA LEU A 312 -12.40 14.83 14.61
C LEU A 312 -12.91 15.86 13.59
N ILE A 313 -12.11 16.06 12.55
CA ILE A 313 -12.36 17.05 11.50
C ILE A 313 -12.92 16.35 10.26
N HIS A 314 -13.96 16.95 9.69
CA HIS A 314 -14.61 16.41 8.50
C HIS A 314 -13.67 16.45 7.28
N PRO A 315 -13.65 15.42 6.42
CA PRO A 315 -12.77 15.37 5.25
C PRO A 315 -12.96 16.48 4.23
N SER A 316 -14.09 17.20 4.26
CA SER A 316 -14.35 18.35 3.39
C SER A 316 -13.55 19.62 3.73
N ILE A 317 -12.97 19.70 4.94
CA ILE A 317 -12.16 20.86 5.33
C ILE A 317 -10.84 20.85 4.52
N SER A 318 -10.37 22.03 4.12
CA SER A 318 -9.11 22.15 3.37
C SER A 318 -7.91 21.75 4.22
N ASN A 319 -7.01 20.95 3.64
CA ASN A 319 -5.72 20.65 4.28
C ASN A 319 -4.82 21.89 4.32
N ASP A 320 -4.86 22.69 3.26
CA ASP A 320 -3.98 23.87 3.14
C ASP A 320 -4.32 24.90 4.25
N GLU A 321 -5.60 25.03 4.59
CA GLU A 321 -6.06 25.91 5.67
C GLU A 321 -5.60 25.38 7.05
N MET A 322 -5.74 24.08 7.27
CA MET A 322 -5.29 23.42 8.49
C MET A 322 -3.77 23.56 8.68
N LEU A 323 -2.99 23.31 7.61
CA LEU A 323 -1.52 23.40 7.64
C LEU A 323 -1.01 24.81 7.91
N LYS A 324 -1.67 25.84 7.37
CA LYS A 324 -1.30 27.25 7.61
C LYS A 324 -1.51 27.68 9.04
N LYS A 325 -2.45 27.08 9.76
CA LYS A 325 -2.90 27.52 11.10
C LYS A 325 -2.44 26.63 12.23
N CYS A 326 -2.04 25.38 11.96
CA CYS A 326 -1.56 24.48 13.01
C CYS A 326 -0.18 24.91 13.53
N LYS A 327 0.10 24.58 14.78
CA LYS A 327 1.43 24.80 15.38
C LYS A 327 2.42 23.70 14.99
N MET A 328 1.92 22.49 14.72
CA MET A 328 2.69 21.33 14.29
C MET A 328 1.80 20.40 13.47
N THR A 329 2.40 19.73 12.50
CA THR A 329 1.81 18.57 11.78
C THR A 329 2.60 17.33 12.12
N MET A 330 1.91 16.22 12.36
CA MET A 330 2.51 14.93 12.64
C MET A 330 2.23 13.93 11.51
#